data_5fe6ee949a1a076b2110105afaf87019
#
_entry.id   5fe6ee949a1a076b2110105afaf87019
#
_cell.length_a   1.000
_cell.length_b   1.000
_cell.length_c   1.000
_cell.angle_alpha   90.00
_cell.angle_beta   90.00
_cell.angle_gamma   90.00
#
_symmetry.space_group_name_H-M   'P 1'
#
loop_
_entity.id
_entity.type
_entity.pdbx_description
1 polymer ?
#
loop_
_entity_poly.entity_id
_entity_poly.type
_entity_poly.pdbx_seq_one_letter_code
_entity_poly.pdbx_strand_id
1 'polypeptide(L)'
;MNHDIKLVLSDIDGTLVTKAKSLTAASIDAVAALRQAGIAFAITSGRPPRGMAAISETLQINTPIAGFNGGVLTSPDLANIIDSHRFPDDDIATTLELLAAHGLDIWVYTRQRWLVRDKSAPHVAHEAMTVGFEPDIIDDFTKDDLGQVIKIVGVSDDAPSMQQAVRAAQSTLGDHVSASRSQPYYLDITNARANKGAVVDFLARHLNIPHTEIATIGDSDNDMKMFARSGLSIAMGNASPTVQTAARCVTASNEHDGFAKAIHQFILGASR
;
A
#
# COMPACT_ATOMS: atom_id res chain seq x y z
N MET A 1 22.21 -16.50 -7.84
CA MET A 1 21.71 -16.20 -9.19
C MET A 1 21.78 -14.69 -9.34
N ASN A 2 22.58 -14.19 -10.28
CA ASN A 2 22.61 -12.76 -10.58
C ASN A 2 21.29 -12.42 -11.31
N HIS A 3 20.35 -11.84 -10.63
CA HIS A 3 19.17 -11.25 -11.27
C HIS A 3 19.60 -9.89 -11.80
N ASP A 4 19.46 -9.65 -13.12
CA ASP A 4 19.68 -8.33 -13.71
C ASP A 4 18.45 -7.44 -13.40
N ILE A 5 18.36 -6.97 -12.15
CA ILE A 5 17.22 -6.18 -11.68
C ILE A 5 17.32 -4.77 -12.26
N LYS A 6 16.23 -4.31 -12.86
CA LYS A 6 16.07 -2.97 -13.45
C LYS A 6 15.08 -2.09 -12.71
N LEU A 7 14.20 -2.69 -11.90
CA LEU A 7 13.21 -1.98 -11.08
C LEU A 7 13.09 -2.63 -9.71
N VAL A 8 13.05 -1.80 -8.68
CA VAL A 8 12.64 -2.19 -7.33
C VAL A 8 11.30 -1.53 -7.01
N LEU A 9 10.28 -2.31 -6.66
CA LEU A 9 9.01 -1.84 -6.12
C LEU A 9 8.97 -2.15 -4.62
N SER A 10 8.82 -1.13 -3.80
CA SER A 10 8.77 -1.26 -2.33
C SER A 10 7.39 -0.89 -1.78
N ASP A 11 6.92 -1.67 -0.80
CA ASP A 11 5.95 -1.19 0.16
C ASP A 11 6.58 -0.11 1.06
N ILE A 12 5.74 0.65 1.78
CA ILE A 12 6.16 1.74 2.66
C ILE A 12 6.12 1.34 4.13
N ASP A 13 4.90 1.05 4.65
CA ASP A 13 4.67 0.88 6.08
C ASP A 13 5.09 -0.51 6.56
N GLY A 14 6.05 -0.57 7.48
CA GLY A 14 6.64 -1.84 7.91
C GLY A 14 7.77 -2.33 7.00
N THR A 15 8.07 -1.62 5.91
CA THR A 15 9.09 -1.96 4.92
C THR A 15 10.13 -0.85 4.77
N LEU A 16 9.76 0.25 4.12
CA LEU A 16 10.66 1.36 3.77
C LEU A 16 10.87 2.32 4.95
N VAL A 17 9.83 2.50 5.77
CA VAL A 17 9.85 3.37 6.97
C VAL A 17 9.84 2.56 8.25
N THR A 18 10.33 3.17 9.33
CA THR A 18 10.28 2.64 10.68
C THR A 18 8.86 2.65 11.25
N LYS A 19 8.64 2.07 12.44
CA LYS A 19 7.37 2.18 13.18
C LYS A 19 7.00 3.64 13.48
N ALA A 20 8.00 4.52 13.64
CA ALA A 20 7.81 5.96 13.80
C ALA A 20 7.47 6.68 12.47
N LYS A 21 7.23 5.95 11.38
CA LYS A 21 6.88 6.46 10.05
C LYS A 21 7.96 7.36 9.43
N SER A 22 9.22 7.15 9.78
CA SER A 22 10.36 7.91 9.28
C SER A 22 11.28 7.07 8.40
N LEU A 23 11.84 7.69 7.36
CA LEU A 23 12.92 7.13 6.55
C LEU A 23 14.22 7.15 7.37
N THR A 24 14.99 6.04 7.33
CA THR A 24 16.35 6.04 7.89
C THR A 24 17.34 6.58 6.87
N ALA A 25 18.48 7.10 7.33
CA ALA A 25 19.57 7.52 6.44
C ALA A 25 20.02 6.35 5.54
N ALA A 26 20.10 5.14 6.09
CA ALA A 26 20.46 3.94 5.33
C ALA A 26 19.46 3.64 4.19
N SER A 27 18.15 3.83 4.43
CA SER A 27 17.13 3.65 3.37
C SER A 27 17.26 4.70 2.26
N ILE A 28 17.54 5.95 2.62
CA ILE A 28 17.76 7.05 1.65
C ILE A 28 19.01 6.74 0.81
N ASP A 29 20.11 6.37 1.44
CA ASP A 29 21.37 6.04 0.77
C ASP A 29 21.21 4.83 -0.17
N ALA A 30 20.45 3.81 0.25
CA ALA A 30 20.18 2.63 -0.56
C ALA A 30 19.39 2.97 -1.85
N VAL A 31 18.39 3.86 -1.76
CA VAL A 31 17.66 4.34 -2.94
C VAL A 31 18.56 5.18 -3.85
N ALA A 32 19.43 6.01 -3.28
CA ALA A 32 20.43 6.75 -4.05
C ALA A 32 21.40 5.81 -4.78
N ALA A 33 21.83 4.72 -4.13
CA ALA A 33 22.70 3.69 -4.74
C ALA A 33 21.99 2.94 -5.88
N LEU A 34 20.69 2.61 -5.76
CA LEU A 34 19.91 2.07 -6.88
C LEU A 34 19.92 3.01 -8.09
N ARG A 35 19.69 4.30 -7.86
CA ARG A 35 19.72 5.31 -8.93
C ARG A 35 21.09 5.40 -9.61
N GLN A 36 22.19 5.37 -8.84
CA GLN A 36 23.56 5.37 -9.36
C GLN A 36 23.84 4.11 -10.20
N ALA A 37 23.24 2.98 -9.86
CA ALA A 37 23.33 1.74 -10.62
C ALA A 37 22.40 1.69 -11.84
N GLY A 38 21.61 2.74 -12.10
CA GLY A 38 20.64 2.77 -13.20
C GLY A 38 19.40 1.92 -12.96
N ILE A 39 19.12 1.54 -11.70
CA ILE A 39 17.96 0.75 -11.32
C ILE A 39 16.83 1.69 -10.90
N ALA A 40 15.66 1.57 -11.52
CA ALA A 40 14.48 2.36 -11.19
C ALA A 40 13.94 1.97 -9.81
N PHE A 41 13.37 2.95 -9.09
CA PHE A 41 12.76 2.71 -7.79
C PHE A 41 11.32 3.25 -7.77
N ALA A 42 10.37 2.41 -7.37
CA ALA A 42 8.95 2.74 -7.26
C ALA A 42 8.41 2.35 -5.88
N ILE A 43 7.34 3.02 -5.47
CA ILE A 43 6.64 2.74 -4.20
C ILE A 43 5.17 2.42 -4.41
N THR A 44 4.64 1.56 -3.55
CA THR A 44 3.22 1.25 -3.45
C THR A 44 2.80 1.15 -1.99
N SER A 45 1.61 1.62 -1.66
CA SER A 45 1.12 1.58 -0.28
C SER A 45 -0.40 1.56 -0.23
N GLY A 46 -0.96 1.14 0.92
CA GLY A 46 -2.37 1.37 1.27
C GLY A 46 -2.73 2.84 1.50
N ARG A 47 -1.71 3.71 1.66
CA ARG A 47 -1.90 5.17 1.81
C ARG A 47 -2.49 5.79 0.54
N PRO A 48 -3.23 6.92 0.66
CA PRO A 48 -3.55 7.75 -0.49
C PRO A 48 -2.25 8.32 -1.12
N PRO A 49 -2.23 8.62 -2.44
CA PRO A 49 -1.06 9.19 -3.10
C PRO A 49 -0.51 10.44 -2.39
N ARG A 50 -1.39 11.34 -1.94
CA ARG A 50 -1.00 12.53 -1.17
C ARG A 50 -0.20 12.19 0.10
N GLY A 51 -0.53 11.08 0.76
CA GLY A 51 0.17 10.61 1.97
C GLY A 51 1.57 10.02 1.71
N MET A 52 1.99 9.98 0.44
CA MET A 52 3.33 9.52 0.03
C MET A 52 4.21 10.67 -0.50
N ALA A 53 3.68 11.90 -0.56
CA ALA A 53 4.38 13.05 -1.17
C ALA A 53 5.76 13.31 -0.56
N ALA A 54 5.85 13.42 0.77
CA ALA A 54 7.10 13.69 1.46
C ALA A 54 8.16 12.58 1.26
N ILE A 55 7.72 11.32 1.17
CA ILE A 55 8.59 10.17 0.89
C ILE A 55 9.09 10.25 -0.55
N SER A 56 8.20 10.51 -1.51
CA SER A 56 8.55 10.68 -2.92
C SER A 56 9.56 11.79 -3.14
N GLU A 57 9.34 12.94 -2.53
CA GLU A 57 10.26 14.09 -2.61
C GLU A 57 11.61 13.76 -1.99
N THR A 58 11.65 13.23 -0.76
CA THR A 58 12.88 12.86 -0.06
C THR A 58 13.72 11.86 -0.86
N LEU A 59 13.08 10.86 -1.42
CA LEU A 59 13.75 9.81 -2.19
C LEU A 59 13.94 10.18 -3.67
N GLN A 60 13.45 11.36 -4.11
CA GLN A 60 13.51 11.83 -5.50
C GLN A 60 12.97 10.78 -6.48
N ILE A 61 11.79 10.23 -6.20
CA ILE A 61 11.16 9.21 -7.03
C ILE A 61 10.75 9.82 -8.37
N ASN A 62 11.09 9.15 -9.44
CA ASN A 62 10.77 9.56 -10.83
C ASN A 62 9.90 8.54 -11.60
N THR A 63 9.40 7.53 -10.90
CA THR A 63 8.48 6.52 -11.43
C THR A 63 7.05 6.81 -10.96
N PRO A 64 6.02 6.24 -11.60
CA PRO A 64 4.65 6.32 -11.10
C PRO A 64 4.53 5.85 -9.65
N ILE A 65 3.67 6.51 -8.88
CA ILE A 65 3.37 6.21 -7.47
C ILE A 65 2.00 5.51 -7.41
N ALA A 66 1.94 4.40 -6.68
CA ALA A 66 0.74 3.60 -6.53
C ALA A 66 0.15 3.69 -5.11
N GLY A 67 -0.89 4.50 -4.95
CA GLY A 67 -1.66 4.60 -3.70
C GLY A 67 -2.84 3.64 -3.64
N PHE A 68 -3.40 3.47 -2.44
CA PHE A 68 -4.53 2.57 -2.18
C PHE A 68 -4.28 1.15 -2.70
N ASN A 69 -3.05 0.63 -2.50
CA ASN A 69 -2.62 -0.68 -3.02
C ASN A 69 -2.72 -0.82 -4.55
N GLY A 70 -2.60 0.29 -5.30
CA GLY A 70 -2.80 0.33 -6.76
C GLY A 70 -4.19 0.79 -7.18
N GLY A 71 -5.02 1.25 -6.25
CA GLY A 71 -6.33 1.87 -6.55
C GLY A 71 -6.21 3.19 -7.30
N VAL A 72 -5.10 3.91 -7.10
CA VAL A 72 -4.76 5.13 -7.85
C VAL A 72 -3.28 5.12 -8.19
N LEU A 73 -2.97 5.30 -9.45
CA LEU A 73 -1.62 5.51 -9.96
C LEU A 73 -1.46 6.97 -10.42
N THR A 74 -0.41 7.62 -9.94
CA THR A 74 -0.15 9.03 -10.25
C THR A 74 1.24 9.21 -10.84
N SER A 75 1.45 10.37 -11.50
CA SER A 75 2.79 10.85 -11.80
C SER A 75 3.61 11.06 -10.51
N PRO A 76 4.96 11.05 -10.58
CA PRO A 76 5.83 11.20 -9.41
C PRO A 76 5.58 12.48 -8.60
N ASP A 77 5.18 13.56 -9.28
CA ASP A 77 4.81 14.86 -8.68
C ASP A 77 3.37 14.91 -8.15
N LEU A 78 2.63 13.80 -8.25
CA LEU A 78 1.22 13.65 -7.87
C LEU A 78 0.24 14.58 -8.63
N ALA A 79 0.70 15.30 -9.65
CA ALA A 79 -0.12 16.26 -10.38
C ALA A 79 -1.15 15.58 -11.30
N ASN A 80 -0.80 14.41 -11.85
CA ASN A 80 -1.63 13.71 -12.81
C ASN A 80 -1.99 12.30 -12.34
N ILE A 81 -3.25 11.94 -12.49
CA ILE A 81 -3.70 10.55 -12.34
C ILE A 81 -3.45 9.85 -13.66
N ILE A 82 -2.64 8.78 -13.62
CA ILE A 82 -2.31 7.95 -14.79
C ILE A 82 -3.39 6.88 -14.97
N ASP A 83 -3.82 6.25 -13.86
CA ASP A 83 -4.87 5.23 -13.85
C ASP A 83 -5.57 5.21 -12.49
N SER A 84 -6.83 4.77 -12.45
CA SER A 84 -7.55 4.62 -11.19
C SER A 84 -8.64 3.56 -11.27
N HIS A 85 -8.76 2.79 -10.21
CA HIS A 85 -9.81 1.81 -10.01
C HIS A 85 -10.78 2.29 -8.95
N ARG A 86 -11.87 2.96 -9.39
CA ARG A 86 -12.93 3.39 -8.47
C ARG A 86 -13.61 2.18 -7.82
N PHE A 87 -14.11 2.40 -6.63
CA PHE A 87 -14.97 1.43 -5.96
C PHE A 87 -16.21 1.18 -6.85
N PRO A 88 -16.71 -0.06 -6.97
CA PRO A 88 -17.93 -0.33 -7.74
C PRO A 88 -19.13 0.39 -7.11
N ASP A 89 -19.82 1.19 -7.90
CA ASP A 89 -20.93 2.05 -7.42
C ASP A 89 -22.05 1.22 -6.76
N ASP A 90 -22.36 0.04 -7.33
CA ASP A 90 -23.40 -0.87 -6.84
C ASP A 90 -23.09 -1.49 -5.47
N ASP A 91 -21.80 -1.58 -5.10
CA ASP A 91 -21.35 -2.21 -3.85
C ASP A 91 -21.18 -1.20 -2.70
N ILE A 92 -21.27 0.12 -2.96
CA ILE A 92 -21.02 1.15 -1.94
C ILE A 92 -22.02 1.05 -0.80
N ALA A 93 -23.32 1.09 -1.11
CA ALA A 93 -24.38 1.06 -0.10
C ALA A 93 -24.30 -0.22 0.76
N THR A 94 -24.18 -1.38 0.11
CA THR A 94 -24.03 -2.67 0.77
C THR A 94 -22.81 -2.70 1.68
N THR A 95 -21.68 -2.11 1.25
CA THR A 95 -20.46 -2.05 2.05
C THR A 95 -20.65 -1.18 3.31
N LEU A 96 -21.24 0.01 3.17
CA LEU A 96 -21.50 0.91 4.29
C LEU A 96 -22.45 0.28 5.31
N GLU A 97 -23.54 -0.34 4.85
CA GLU A 97 -24.50 -1.06 5.70
C GLU A 97 -23.85 -2.24 6.43
N LEU A 98 -23.05 -3.02 5.73
CA LEU A 98 -22.33 -4.16 6.30
C LEU A 98 -21.39 -3.71 7.42
N LEU A 99 -20.57 -2.70 7.21
CA LEU A 99 -19.64 -2.20 8.21
C LEU A 99 -20.38 -1.63 9.44
N ALA A 100 -21.46 -0.86 9.20
CA ALA A 100 -22.29 -0.32 10.27
C ALA A 100 -22.98 -1.43 11.09
N ALA A 101 -23.50 -2.48 10.45
CA ALA A 101 -24.14 -3.61 11.12
C ALA A 101 -23.19 -4.40 12.04
N HIS A 102 -21.88 -4.35 11.76
CA HIS A 102 -20.84 -4.95 12.62
C HIS A 102 -20.25 -3.98 13.63
N GLY A 103 -20.79 -2.74 13.72
CA GLY A 103 -20.35 -1.73 14.69
C GLY A 103 -18.96 -1.14 14.40
N LEU A 104 -18.51 -1.19 13.13
CA LEU A 104 -17.26 -0.56 12.73
C LEU A 104 -17.47 0.93 12.46
N ASP A 105 -16.52 1.77 12.84
CA ASP A 105 -16.41 3.12 12.30
C ASP A 105 -16.06 3.08 10.82
N ILE A 106 -16.54 4.04 10.04
CA ILE A 106 -16.46 4.01 8.58
C ILE A 106 -15.74 5.24 8.08
N TRP A 107 -14.65 5.01 7.36
CA TRP A 107 -13.94 6.04 6.63
C TRP A 107 -14.07 5.83 5.12
N VAL A 108 -14.29 6.91 4.39
CA VAL A 108 -14.38 6.86 2.93
C VAL A 108 -13.27 7.71 2.32
N TYR A 109 -12.46 7.08 1.47
CA TYR A 109 -11.45 7.77 0.69
C TYR A 109 -11.93 7.94 -0.75
N THR A 110 -11.94 9.18 -1.20
CA THR A 110 -12.02 9.53 -2.60
C THR A 110 -10.62 9.74 -3.18
N ARG A 111 -10.50 10.18 -4.42
CA ARG A 111 -9.20 10.52 -5.01
C ARG A 111 -8.44 11.62 -4.25
N GLN A 112 -9.17 12.54 -3.61
CA GLN A 112 -8.61 13.76 -3.03
C GLN A 112 -8.95 13.95 -1.56
N ARG A 113 -10.02 13.33 -1.06
CA ARG A 113 -10.59 13.55 0.26
C ARG A 113 -10.57 12.28 1.09
N TRP A 114 -10.45 12.46 2.38
CA TRP A 114 -10.68 11.44 3.39
C TRP A 114 -11.84 11.92 4.26
N LEU A 115 -12.93 11.18 4.26
CA LEU A 115 -14.20 11.54 4.90
C LEU A 115 -14.41 10.67 6.13
N VAL A 116 -14.73 11.28 7.26
CA VAL A 116 -15.07 10.62 8.52
C VAL A 116 -16.26 11.32 9.17
N ARG A 117 -17.01 10.63 10.03
CA ARG A 117 -18.12 11.23 10.77
C ARG A 117 -17.68 11.86 12.09
N ASP A 118 -16.65 11.34 12.72
CA ASP A 118 -16.13 11.81 14.00
C ASP A 118 -14.61 11.90 13.98
N LYS A 119 -14.10 13.13 14.13
CA LYS A 119 -12.65 13.39 14.21
C LYS A 119 -12.02 12.80 15.48
N SER A 120 -12.78 12.63 16.53
CA SER A 120 -12.32 12.07 17.80
C SER A 120 -12.37 10.55 17.87
N ALA A 121 -12.89 9.89 16.82
CA ALA A 121 -12.97 8.44 16.75
C ALA A 121 -11.57 7.79 16.84
N PRO A 122 -11.48 6.56 17.35
CA PRO A 122 -10.23 5.82 17.44
C PRO A 122 -9.47 5.79 16.10
N HIS A 123 -8.16 5.90 16.16
CA HIS A 123 -7.23 5.85 15.04
C HIS A 123 -7.26 7.05 14.07
N VAL A 124 -8.24 7.96 14.10
CA VAL A 124 -8.29 9.13 13.20
C VAL A 124 -7.03 10.00 13.36
N ALA A 125 -6.66 10.35 14.58
CA ALA A 125 -5.44 11.14 14.81
C ALA A 125 -4.17 10.40 14.36
N HIS A 126 -4.10 9.09 14.56
CA HIS A 126 -2.98 8.27 14.12
C HIS A 126 -2.88 8.23 12.59
N GLU A 127 -4.02 8.03 11.92
CA GLU A 127 -4.06 8.03 10.45
C GLU A 127 -3.70 9.40 9.87
N ALA A 128 -4.20 10.50 10.46
CA ALA A 128 -3.84 11.86 10.04
C ALA A 128 -2.33 12.10 10.09
N MET A 129 -1.65 11.63 11.14
CA MET A 129 -0.19 11.65 11.21
C MET A 129 0.47 10.78 10.14
N THR A 130 -0.09 9.60 9.88
CA THR A 130 0.46 8.64 8.91
C THR A 130 0.35 9.15 7.47
N VAL A 131 -0.81 9.72 7.10
CA VAL A 131 -1.05 10.22 5.73
C VAL A 131 -0.64 11.69 5.55
N GLY A 132 -0.38 12.42 6.64
CA GLY A 132 0.10 13.81 6.61
C GLY A 132 -0.99 14.84 6.29
N PHE A 133 -2.27 14.52 6.45
CA PHE A 133 -3.38 15.46 6.31
C PHE A 133 -4.60 15.03 7.12
N GLU A 134 -5.43 16.02 7.47
CA GLU A 134 -6.64 15.84 8.26
C GLU A 134 -7.82 15.34 7.41
N PRO A 135 -8.76 14.57 7.98
CA PRO A 135 -9.99 14.21 7.31
C PRO A 135 -10.96 15.40 7.21
N ASP A 136 -11.85 15.32 6.24
CA ASP A 136 -13.05 16.15 6.18
C ASP A 136 -14.12 15.51 7.07
N ILE A 137 -14.69 16.32 7.98
CA ILE A 137 -15.77 15.86 8.86
C ILE A 137 -17.09 16.08 8.15
N ILE A 138 -17.90 15.04 8.11
CA ILE A 138 -19.22 15.05 7.46
C ILE A 138 -20.28 14.45 8.38
N ASP A 139 -21.51 14.94 8.28
CA ASP A 139 -22.64 14.37 9.04
C ASP A 139 -23.08 13.04 8.42
N ASP A 140 -23.13 12.95 7.08
CA ASP A 140 -23.44 11.74 6.35
C ASP A 140 -22.79 11.76 4.95
N PHE A 141 -22.63 10.57 4.34
CA PHE A 141 -22.08 10.41 3.01
C PHE A 141 -23.10 10.81 1.95
N THR A 142 -22.83 11.89 1.20
CA THR A 142 -23.68 12.35 0.11
C THR A 142 -23.44 11.55 -1.17
N LYS A 143 -24.38 11.66 -2.14
CA LYS A 143 -24.19 11.03 -3.46
C LYS A 143 -22.95 11.57 -4.19
N ASP A 144 -22.63 12.84 -4.01
CA ASP A 144 -21.45 13.47 -4.62
C ASP A 144 -20.15 12.94 -4.00
N ASP A 145 -20.13 12.73 -2.68
CA ASP A 145 -19.00 12.07 -2.00
C ASP A 145 -18.82 10.65 -2.50
N LEU A 146 -19.90 9.89 -2.63
CA LEU A 146 -19.89 8.48 -3.02
C LEU A 146 -19.56 8.25 -4.51
N GLY A 147 -19.77 9.26 -5.37
CA GLY A 147 -19.45 9.16 -6.81
C GLY A 147 -17.95 9.10 -7.14
N GLN A 148 -17.07 9.29 -6.16
CA GLN A 148 -15.59 9.33 -6.34
C GLN A 148 -14.84 8.38 -5.42
N VAL A 149 -15.51 7.40 -4.82
CA VAL A 149 -14.90 6.47 -3.85
C VAL A 149 -13.82 5.62 -4.50
N ILE A 150 -12.68 5.53 -3.83
CA ILE A 150 -11.58 4.64 -4.17
C ILE A 150 -11.46 3.50 -3.14
N LYS A 151 -11.62 3.85 -1.84
CA LYS A 151 -11.44 2.91 -0.75
C LYS A 151 -12.45 3.23 0.37
N ILE A 152 -13.03 2.19 0.96
CA ILE A 152 -13.79 2.26 2.19
C ILE A 152 -13.02 1.50 3.26
N VAL A 153 -12.92 2.05 4.46
CA VAL A 153 -12.23 1.43 5.59
C VAL A 153 -13.22 1.22 6.73
N GLY A 154 -13.32 0.00 7.22
CA GLY A 154 -13.95 -0.31 8.48
C GLY A 154 -12.92 -0.28 9.61
N VAL A 155 -13.22 0.42 10.71
CA VAL A 155 -12.28 0.61 11.81
C VAL A 155 -12.88 0.09 13.11
N SER A 156 -12.14 -0.77 13.82
CA SER A 156 -12.55 -1.28 15.15
C SER A 156 -11.39 -1.91 15.90
N ASP A 157 -11.28 -1.64 17.19
CA ASP A 157 -10.36 -2.34 18.10
C ASP A 157 -10.95 -3.66 18.61
N ASP A 158 -12.25 -3.91 18.37
CA ASP A 158 -12.89 -5.18 18.73
C ASP A 158 -12.53 -6.28 17.71
N ALA A 159 -11.56 -7.12 18.05
CA ALA A 159 -11.08 -8.16 17.18
C ALA A 159 -12.14 -9.17 16.70
N PRO A 160 -13.12 -9.61 17.53
CA PRO A 160 -14.25 -10.42 17.08
C PRO A 160 -15.10 -9.75 16.01
N SER A 161 -15.56 -8.51 16.23
CA SER A 161 -16.34 -7.74 15.24
C SER A 161 -15.58 -7.53 13.95
N MET A 162 -14.30 -7.16 14.04
CA MET A 162 -13.42 -7.02 12.89
C MET A 162 -13.34 -8.32 12.07
N GLN A 163 -13.15 -9.46 12.73
CA GLN A 163 -13.06 -10.75 12.03
C GLN A 163 -14.38 -11.16 11.37
N GLN A 164 -15.52 -10.86 12.02
CA GLN A 164 -16.85 -11.10 11.44
C GLN A 164 -17.08 -10.21 10.22
N ALA A 165 -16.76 -8.92 10.32
CA ALA A 165 -16.89 -7.96 9.21
C ALA A 165 -16.02 -8.37 8.00
N VAL A 166 -14.78 -8.83 8.22
CA VAL A 166 -13.91 -9.35 7.15
C VAL A 166 -14.58 -10.52 6.40
N ARG A 167 -15.08 -11.52 7.16
CA ARG A 167 -15.75 -12.67 6.55
C ARG A 167 -17.03 -12.28 5.82
N ALA A 168 -17.83 -11.40 6.41
CA ALA A 168 -19.05 -10.91 5.80
C ALA A 168 -18.75 -10.15 4.49
N ALA A 169 -17.76 -9.24 4.50
CA ALA A 169 -17.35 -8.50 3.32
C ALA A 169 -16.88 -9.44 2.20
N GLN A 170 -16.03 -10.41 2.51
CA GLN A 170 -15.51 -11.38 1.54
C GLN A 170 -16.59 -12.28 0.95
N SER A 171 -17.65 -12.61 1.71
CA SER A 171 -18.74 -13.46 1.24
C SER A 171 -19.82 -12.67 0.49
N THR A 172 -20.04 -11.40 0.82
CA THR A 172 -21.15 -10.60 0.31
C THR A 172 -20.79 -9.80 -0.93
N LEU A 173 -19.56 -9.21 -0.95
CA LEU A 173 -19.16 -8.27 -2.01
C LEU A 173 -18.59 -8.93 -3.26
N GLY A 174 -18.40 -10.27 -3.24
CA GLY A 174 -17.98 -11.04 -4.41
C GLY A 174 -16.59 -10.67 -4.95
N ASP A 175 -16.36 -11.04 -6.21
CA ASP A 175 -15.04 -10.93 -6.86
C ASP A 175 -14.71 -9.53 -7.39
N HIS A 176 -15.66 -8.57 -7.31
CA HIS A 176 -15.43 -7.20 -7.80
C HIS A 176 -14.68 -6.34 -6.78
N VAL A 177 -14.64 -6.79 -5.53
CA VAL A 177 -14.11 -6.05 -4.40
C VAL A 177 -13.03 -6.87 -3.68
N SER A 178 -12.00 -6.23 -3.21
CA SER A 178 -10.97 -6.80 -2.33
C SER A 178 -11.21 -6.32 -0.91
N ALA A 179 -11.50 -7.23 0.01
CA ALA A 179 -11.65 -6.94 1.44
C ALA A 179 -10.51 -7.64 2.21
N SER A 180 -9.61 -6.86 2.80
CA SER A 180 -8.45 -7.37 3.53
C SER A 180 -8.04 -6.46 4.67
N ARG A 181 -7.42 -7.01 5.71
CA ARG A 181 -6.84 -6.19 6.78
C ARG A 181 -5.48 -5.64 6.37
N SER A 182 -5.31 -4.33 6.58
CA SER A 182 -4.00 -3.67 6.47
C SER A 182 -3.35 -3.47 7.84
N GLN A 183 -4.17 -3.41 8.89
CA GLN A 183 -3.77 -3.37 10.30
C GLN A 183 -4.73 -4.25 11.11
N PRO A 184 -4.41 -4.61 12.36
CA PRO A 184 -5.34 -5.38 13.20
C PRO A 184 -6.72 -4.74 13.33
N TYR A 185 -6.80 -3.42 13.27
CA TYR A 185 -7.97 -2.57 13.45
C TYR A 185 -8.53 -1.95 12.16
N TYR A 186 -7.94 -2.22 10.99
CA TYR A 186 -8.39 -1.71 9.68
C TYR A 186 -8.82 -2.83 8.74
N LEU A 187 -10.06 -2.76 8.27
CA LEU A 187 -10.57 -3.53 7.14
C LEU A 187 -10.61 -2.63 5.91
N ASP A 188 -9.64 -2.79 5.04
CA ASP A 188 -9.56 -2.08 3.77
C ASP A 188 -10.41 -2.79 2.71
N ILE A 189 -11.33 -2.03 2.11
CA ILE A 189 -12.20 -2.52 1.04
C ILE A 189 -11.99 -1.64 -0.19
N THR A 190 -11.56 -2.24 -1.30
CA THR A 190 -11.19 -1.55 -2.54
C THR A 190 -11.71 -2.32 -3.75
N ASN A 191 -11.65 -1.72 -4.94
CA ASN A 191 -11.86 -2.46 -6.18
C ASN A 191 -10.90 -3.66 -6.25
N ALA A 192 -11.34 -4.82 -6.72
CA ALA A 192 -10.53 -6.04 -6.80
C ALA A 192 -9.28 -5.89 -7.69
N ARG A 193 -9.30 -4.94 -8.64
CA ARG A 193 -8.14 -4.59 -9.46
C ARG A 193 -7.09 -3.79 -8.68
N ALA A 194 -7.47 -3.14 -7.58
CA ALA A 194 -6.57 -2.41 -6.70
C ALA A 194 -5.80 -3.41 -5.83
N ASN A 195 -4.69 -3.90 -6.33
CA ASN A 195 -3.79 -4.77 -5.59
C ASN A 195 -2.33 -4.59 -6.03
N LYS A 196 -1.39 -4.83 -5.13
CA LYS A 196 0.04 -4.59 -5.38
C LYS A 196 0.61 -5.47 -6.51
N GLY A 197 -0.01 -6.61 -6.82
CA GLY A 197 0.37 -7.41 -7.99
C GLY A 197 0.05 -6.71 -9.31
N ALA A 198 -1.11 -6.05 -9.40
CA ALA A 198 -1.48 -5.25 -10.56
C ALA A 198 -0.54 -4.03 -10.75
N VAL A 199 0.03 -3.50 -9.67
CA VAL A 199 1.07 -2.44 -9.74
C VAL A 199 2.33 -2.96 -10.43
N VAL A 200 2.77 -4.19 -10.12
CA VAL A 200 3.90 -4.81 -10.83
C VAL A 200 3.61 -4.91 -12.32
N ASP A 201 2.42 -5.42 -12.70
CA ASP A 201 2.02 -5.55 -14.11
C ASP A 201 1.95 -4.20 -14.82
N PHE A 202 1.45 -3.17 -14.13
CA PHE A 202 1.40 -1.82 -14.67
C PHE A 202 2.82 -1.26 -14.91
N LEU A 203 3.70 -1.31 -13.91
CA LEU A 203 5.06 -0.80 -14.01
C LEU A 203 5.88 -1.56 -15.06
N ALA A 204 5.72 -2.89 -15.15
CA ALA A 204 6.37 -3.70 -16.16
C ALA A 204 6.04 -3.21 -17.57
N ARG A 205 4.77 -2.94 -17.86
CA ARG A 205 4.33 -2.40 -19.17
C ARG A 205 4.75 -0.95 -19.36
N HIS A 206 4.55 -0.11 -18.34
CA HIS A 206 4.80 1.34 -18.42
C HIS A 206 6.28 1.67 -18.64
N LEU A 207 7.18 0.92 -17.99
CA LEU A 207 8.63 1.10 -18.07
C LEU A 207 9.30 0.16 -19.10
N ASN A 208 8.52 -0.72 -19.74
CA ASN A 208 9.02 -1.77 -20.64
C ASN A 208 10.09 -2.65 -19.98
N ILE A 209 9.86 -3.07 -18.74
CA ILE A 209 10.75 -3.94 -17.95
C ILE A 209 10.04 -5.27 -17.74
N PRO A 210 10.66 -6.42 -18.09
CA PRO A 210 10.05 -7.72 -17.89
C PRO A 210 9.96 -8.05 -16.37
N HIS A 211 8.93 -8.80 -15.98
CA HIS A 211 8.70 -9.18 -14.58
C HIS A 211 9.92 -9.86 -13.92
N THR A 212 10.72 -10.59 -14.71
CA THR A 212 11.94 -11.26 -14.25
C THR A 212 13.04 -10.30 -13.80
N GLU A 213 12.99 -9.03 -14.23
CA GLU A 213 13.93 -7.97 -13.90
C GLU A 213 13.36 -6.99 -12.84
N ILE A 214 12.21 -7.33 -12.24
CA ILE A 214 11.60 -6.56 -11.16
C ILE A 214 11.85 -7.25 -9.82
N ALA A 215 12.35 -6.51 -8.84
CA ALA A 215 12.38 -6.92 -7.44
C ALA A 215 11.26 -6.25 -6.67
N THR A 216 10.68 -6.98 -5.69
CA THR A 216 9.65 -6.46 -4.80
C THR A 216 10.03 -6.66 -3.35
N ILE A 217 9.74 -5.67 -2.49
CA ILE A 217 10.06 -5.70 -1.05
C ILE A 217 8.80 -5.33 -0.27
N GLY A 218 8.43 -6.15 0.74
CA GLY A 218 7.22 -5.95 1.54
C GLY A 218 7.20 -6.77 2.82
N ASP A 219 6.17 -6.57 3.66
CA ASP A 219 6.06 -7.21 4.98
C ASP A 219 4.67 -7.77 5.31
N SER A 220 3.64 -7.46 4.52
CA SER A 220 2.24 -7.76 4.83
C SER A 220 1.59 -8.70 3.81
N ASP A 221 0.41 -9.22 4.13
CA ASP A 221 -0.33 -10.16 3.28
C ASP A 221 -0.65 -9.57 1.89
N ASN A 222 -0.91 -8.26 1.79
CA ASN A 222 -1.16 -7.58 0.51
C ASN A 222 0.08 -7.55 -0.42
N ASP A 223 1.29 -7.76 0.14
CA ASP A 223 2.55 -7.81 -0.61
C ASP A 223 2.76 -9.15 -1.33
N MET A 224 2.15 -10.22 -0.84
CA MET A 224 2.27 -11.53 -1.46
C MET A 224 1.83 -11.53 -2.93
N LYS A 225 0.87 -10.66 -3.30
CA LYS A 225 0.42 -10.50 -4.69
C LYS A 225 1.51 -9.91 -5.59
N MET A 226 2.34 -8.97 -5.09
CA MET A 226 3.48 -8.47 -5.87
C MET A 226 4.66 -9.45 -5.85
N PHE A 227 4.86 -10.21 -4.76
CA PHE A 227 5.87 -11.27 -4.71
C PHE A 227 5.66 -12.32 -5.79
N ALA A 228 4.41 -12.74 -6.00
CA ALA A 228 4.05 -13.74 -7.01
C ALA A 228 4.29 -13.28 -8.46
N ARG A 229 4.47 -11.97 -8.70
CA ARG A 229 4.61 -11.37 -10.03
C ARG A 229 5.99 -10.82 -10.34
N SER A 230 6.92 -10.87 -9.39
CA SER A 230 8.27 -10.35 -9.56
C SER A 230 9.30 -11.44 -9.77
N GLY A 231 10.42 -11.09 -10.41
CA GLY A 231 11.57 -11.97 -10.59
C GLY A 231 12.31 -12.26 -9.29
N LEU A 232 12.33 -11.28 -8.38
CA LEU A 232 12.91 -11.38 -7.05
C LEU A 232 11.94 -10.80 -6.02
N SER A 233 11.51 -11.59 -5.04
CA SER A 233 10.67 -11.14 -3.93
C SER A 233 11.44 -11.23 -2.62
N ILE A 234 11.33 -10.17 -1.79
CA ILE A 234 12.05 -10.03 -0.53
C ILE A 234 11.04 -9.67 0.56
N ALA A 235 10.92 -10.51 1.57
CA ALA A 235 10.12 -10.22 2.75
C ALA A 235 10.99 -9.55 3.83
N MET A 236 10.38 -8.61 4.55
CA MET A 236 11.01 -8.01 5.72
C MET A 236 11.04 -8.97 6.90
N GLY A 237 12.03 -8.83 7.80
CA GLY A 237 12.18 -9.67 8.99
C GLY A 237 11.07 -9.50 10.03
N ASN A 238 10.31 -8.40 9.98
CA ASN A 238 9.11 -8.17 10.78
C ASN A 238 7.83 -8.77 10.18
N ALA A 239 7.89 -9.30 8.97
CA ALA A 239 6.75 -9.96 8.33
C ALA A 239 6.35 -11.25 9.05
N SER A 240 5.10 -11.66 8.91
CA SER A 240 4.62 -12.94 9.43
C SER A 240 5.34 -14.13 8.76
N PRO A 241 5.41 -15.30 9.40
CA PRO A 241 5.99 -16.49 8.78
C PRO A 241 5.36 -16.85 7.43
N THR A 242 4.07 -16.62 7.27
CA THR A 242 3.35 -16.84 6.01
C THR A 242 3.90 -15.95 4.90
N VAL A 243 4.07 -14.66 5.16
CA VAL A 243 4.61 -13.69 4.20
C VAL A 243 6.08 -13.98 3.89
N GLN A 244 6.89 -14.32 4.92
CA GLN A 244 8.30 -14.70 4.72
C GLN A 244 8.42 -15.93 3.83
N THR A 245 7.57 -16.93 4.02
CA THR A 245 7.57 -18.17 3.21
C THR A 245 7.14 -17.90 1.75
N ALA A 246 6.31 -16.91 1.51
CA ALA A 246 5.87 -16.54 0.16
C ALA A 246 6.94 -15.80 -0.66
N ALA A 247 7.97 -15.26 -0.01
CA ALA A 247 9.08 -14.54 -0.66
C ALA A 247 10.26 -15.47 -0.95
N ARG A 248 11.08 -15.11 -1.94
CA ARG A 248 12.33 -15.84 -2.27
C ARG A 248 13.46 -15.57 -1.28
N CYS A 249 13.49 -14.39 -0.69
CA CYS A 249 14.50 -13.95 0.27
C CYS A 249 13.84 -13.28 1.47
N VAL A 250 14.53 -13.31 2.61
CA VAL A 250 14.13 -12.60 3.82
C VAL A 250 15.30 -11.70 4.25
N THR A 251 15.00 -10.44 4.58
CA THR A 251 15.96 -9.48 5.10
C THR A 251 15.73 -9.21 6.59
N ALA A 252 16.43 -8.24 7.18
CA ALA A 252 16.20 -7.79 8.55
C ALA A 252 14.85 -7.03 8.68
N SER A 253 14.46 -6.69 9.91
CA SER A 253 13.25 -5.88 10.12
C SER A 253 13.46 -4.43 9.69
N ASN A 254 12.36 -3.68 9.48
CA ASN A 254 12.38 -2.26 9.17
C ASN A 254 13.04 -1.40 10.28
N GLU A 255 13.02 -1.86 11.53
CA GLU A 255 13.72 -1.20 12.66
C GLU A 255 15.25 -1.43 12.65
N HIS A 256 15.74 -2.36 11.81
CA HIS A 256 17.14 -2.72 11.71
C HIS A 256 17.67 -2.53 10.29
N ASP A 257 17.22 -1.49 9.59
CA ASP A 257 17.61 -1.14 8.21
C ASP A 257 17.43 -2.29 7.21
N GLY A 258 16.39 -3.09 7.39
CA GLY A 258 16.13 -4.28 6.56
C GLY A 258 15.98 -3.96 5.09
N PHE A 259 15.34 -2.81 4.74
CA PHE A 259 15.25 -2.35 3.36
C PHE A 259 16.64 -2.10 2.75
N ALA A 260 17.48 -1.30 3.40
CA ALA A 260 18.82 -0.99 2.91
C ALA A 260 19.69 -2.26 2.78
N LYS A 261 19.61 -3.16 3.77
CA LYS A 261 20.30 -4.45 3.71
C LYS A 261 19.83 -5.29 2.53
N ALA A 262 18.53 -5.32 2.25
CA ALA A 262 17.99 -6.03 1.09
C ALA A 262 18.54 -5.51 -0.23
N ILE A 263 18.57 -4.19 -0.41
CA ILE A 263 19.12 -3.55 -1.60
C ILE A 263 20.59 -3.94 -1.82
N HIS A 264 21.42 -3.79 -0.79
CA HIS A 264 22.87 -4.09 -0.91
C HIS A 264 23.14 -5.59 -1.09
N GLN A 265 22.44 -6.45 -0.35
CA GLN A 265 22.71 -7.88 -0.34
C GLN A 265 22.18 -8.61 -1.58
N PHE A 266 20.95 -8.29 -2.02
CA PHE A 266 20.25 -9.10 -3.01
C PHE A 266 20.17 -8.45 -4.39
N ILE A 267 20.38 -7.12 -4.49
CA ILE A 267 20.18 -6.36 -5.73
C ILE A 267 21.51 -5.81 -6.25
N LEU A 268 22.23 -5.03 -5.45
CA LEU A 268 23.49 -4.42 -5.90
C LEU A 268 24.67 -5.41 -5.86
N GLY A 269 24.53 -6.53 -5.16
CA GLY A 269 25.63 -7.43 -4.85
C GLY A 269 26.53 -6.79 -3.78
N ALA A 270 26.80 -7.48 -2.67
CA ALA A 270 27.76 -6.98 -1.70
C ALA A 270 29.10 -6.75 -2.41
N SER A 271 29.52 -5.51 -2.53
CA SER A 271 30.95 -5.21 -2.77
C SER A 271 31.69 -5.90 -1.63
N ARG A 272 32.40 -6.99 -1.95
CA ARG A 272 33.32 -7.66 -1.03
C ARG A 272 34.51 -6.77 -0.75
#